data_b363c953862bc2eefdc8deb81d56b6fe
#
_entry.id   b363c953862bc2eefdc8deb81d56b6fe
#
_cell.length_a   1.000
_cell.length_b   1.000
_cell.length_c   1.000
_cell.angle_alpha   90.00
_cell.angle_beta   90.00
_cell.angle_gamma   90.00
#
_symmetry.space_group_name_H-M   'P 1'
#
loop_
_entity.id
_entity.type
_entity.pdbx_description
1 polymer ?
#
loop_
_entity_poly.entity_id
_entity_poly.type
_entity_poly.pdbx_seq_one_letter_code
_entity_poly.pdbx_strand_id
1 'polypeptide(L)'
;MIDRAILTPKHDDVDEINRILIDKLLGPITRYYSFDETIDCCQQGQQEDFLNSLTPNGLPPHELVLKLNCPIILLRNIDPIEGLYNGTRLICCAFQPNVIDAKIAVGDHREKRVFIPRIPLKPSENAKYPFPFKRTQFPIHLMTINKAQDQTLNSVGIYLPQSIFAHGQLYVALSKAKTANSVKVLIRPTSCGDSNDGCTRNVVYQEVLKLAKLR
;
A
#
# COMPACT_ATOMS: atom_id res chain seq x y z
N MET A 1 -6.47 -13.09 -8.04
CA MET A 1 -5.46 -12.09 -7.61
C MET A 1 -5.57 -11.73 -6.14
N ILE A 2 -6.73 -11.78 -5.54
CA ILE A 2 -7.04 -11.23 -4.20
C ILE A 2 -6.35 -11.96 -3.04
N ASP A 3 -6.08 -13.27 -3.19
CA ASP A 3 -5.44 -14.11 -2.17
C ASP A 3 -3.92 -14.20 -2.31
N ARG A 4 -3.36 -13.34 -3.14
CA ARG A 4 -1.91 -13.27 -3.40
C ARG A 4 -1.42 -11.87 -3.08
N ALA A 5 -0.28 -11.78 -2.44
CA ALA A 5 0.40 -10.51 -2.21
C ALA A 5 1.90 -10.63 -2.48
N ILE A 6 2.53 -9.52 -2.83
CA ILE A 6 3.99 -9.39 -2.90
C ILE A 6 4.40 -8.50 -1.73
N LEU A 7 5.27 -8.80 -0.87
CA LEU A 7 5.76 -8.04 0.26
C LEU A 7 7.13 -7.45 -0.06
N THR A 8 7.34 -6.19 0.28
CA THR A 8 8.62 -5.51 0.13
C THR A 8 8.93 -4.66 1.37
N PRO A 9 10.21 -4.48 1.72
CA PRO A 9 10.62 -3.77 2.93
C PRO A 9 10.34 -2.27 2.92
N LYS A 10 10.39 -1.62 1.75
CA LYS A 10 10.30 -0.16 1.62
C LYS A 10 9.09 0.27 0.81
N HIS A 11 8.58 1.48 1.10
CA HIS A 11 7.47 2.07 0.37
C HIS A 11 7.82 2.41 -1.09
N ASP A 12 9.04 2.87 -1.35
CA ASP A 12 9.49 3.20 -2.71
C ASP A 12 9.47 1.98 -3.65
N ASP A 13 9.84 0.80 -3.10
CA ASP A 13 9.77 -0.47 -3.84
C ASP A 13 8.32 -0.89 -4.15
N VAL A 14 7.38 -0.47 -3.29
CA VAL A 14 5.93 -0.68 -3.50
C VAL A 14 5.46 0.03 -4.75
N ASP A 15 5.84 1.28 -4.93
CA ASP A 15 5.40 2.10 -6.07
C ASP A 15 5.99 1.58 -7.39
N GLU A 16 7.24 1.09 -7.38
CA GLU A 16 7.85 0.41 -8.54
C GLU A 16 7.07 -0.84 -8.93
N ILE A 17 6.77 -1.71 -7.95
CA ILE A 17 6.00 -2.94 -8.21
C ILE A 17 4.58 -2.62 -8.67
N ASN A 18 3.94 -1.60 -8.09
CA ASN A 18 2.62 -1.14 -8.50
C ASN A 18 2.59 -0.75 -9.97
N ARG A 19 3.60 0.01 -10.41
CA ARG A 19 3.72 0.42 -11.81
C ARG A 19 3.84 -0.79 -12.73
N ILE A 20 4.72 -1.74 -12.38
CA ILE A 20 4.91 -2.98 -13.15
C ILE A 20 3.61 -3.80 -13.21
N LEU A 21 2.87 -3.89 -12.10
CA LEU A 21 1.63 -4.66 -12.05
C LEU A 21 0.49 -4.00 -12.83
N ILE A 22 0.37 -2.68 -12.76
CA ILE A 22 -0.61 -1.93 -13.56
C ILE A 22 -0.32 -2.08 -15.04
N ASP A 23 0.93 -2.02 -15.46
CA ASP A 23 1.30 -2.18 -16.87
C ASP A 23 0.88 -3.54 -17.44
N LYS A 24 0.93 -4.58 -16.61
CA LYS A 24 0.50 -5.94 -16.98
C LYS A 24 -1.02 -6.13 -17.06
N LEU A 25 -1.82 -5.26 -16.47
CA LEU A 25 -3.26 -5.31 -16.61
C LEU A 25 -3.68 -4.80 -17.99
N LEU A 26 -4.67 -5.46 -18.58
CA LEU A 26 -5.24 -5.04 -19.86
C LEU A 26 -6.14 -3.82 -19.69
N GLY A 27 -6.23 -2.99 -20.73
CA GLY A 27 -7.12 -1.85 -20.79
C GLY A 27 -6.43 -0.50 -20.61
N PRO A 28 -7.17 0.58 -20.84
CA PRO A 28 -6.65 1.95 -20.73
C PRO A 28 -6.35 2.34 -19.29
N ILE A 29 -5.36 3.21 -19.13
CA ILE A 29 -5.01 3.84 -17.86
C ILE A 29 -5.97 4.99 -17.59
N THR A 30 -6.51 5.05 -16.38
CA THR A 30 -7.23 6.21 -15.85
C THR A 30 -6.37 6.86 -14.77
N ARG A 31 -6.19 8.19 -14.86
CA ARG A 31 -5.39 8.99 -13.92
C ARG A 31 -6.29 9.95 -13.18
N TYR A 32 -6.12 10.03 -11.87
CA TYR A 32 -6.79 10.98 -11.01
C TYR A 32 -5.77 11.78 -10.22
N TYR A 33 -5.89 13.08 -10.26
CA TYR A 33 -5.06 14.00 -9.48
C TYR A 33 -5.79 14.44 -8.23
N SER A 34 -5.09 14.57 -7.12
CA SER A 34 -5.64 15.16 -5.90
C SER A 34 -5.76 16.67 -6.04
N PHE A 35 -6.64 17.23 -5.23
CA PHE A 35 -6.67 18.64 -4.95
C PHE A 35 -6.16 18.86 -3.52
N ASP A 36 -5.04 19.55 -3.39
CA ASP A 36 -4.35 19.77 -2.13
C ASP A 36 -4.49 21.22 -1.69
N GLU A 37 -4.92 21.48 -0.45
CA GLU A 37 -5.14 22.80 0.10
C GLU A 37 -4.41 22.96 1.43
N THR A 38 -3.73 24.10 1.64
CA THR A 38 -3.26 24.48 2.97
C THR A 38 -4.43 24.94 3.82
N ILE A 39 -4.42 24.61 5.11
CA ILE A 39 -5.49 25.00 6.03
C ILE A 39 -5.36 26.47 6.41
N ASP A 40 -4.15 27.04 6.38
CA ASP A 40 -3.89 28.46 6.66
C ASP A 40 -3.85 29.26 5.38
N CYS A 41 -4.76 30.20 5.21
CA CYS A 41 -5.11 30.92 3.99
C CYS A 41 -4.00 31.80 3.33
N CYS A 42 -2.83 32.00 3.93
CA CYS A 42 -1.90 33.02 3.48
C CYS A 42 -0.91 32.64 2.37
N GLN A 43 -0.82 31.37 1.96
CA GLN A 43 0.25 30.90 1.04
C GLN A 43 -0.18 29.85 0.02
N GLN A 44 -1.44 29.76 -0.33
CA GLN A 44 -2.00 28.63 -1.11
C GLN A 44 -1.36 28.47 -2.51
N GLY A 45 -1.07 29.53 -3.22
CA GLY A 45 -0.59 29.45 -4.62
C GLY A 45 0.89 29.13 -4.79
N GLN A 46 1.73 29.32 -3.76
CA GLN A 46 3.19 29.09 -3.85
C GLN A 46 3.64 27.69 -3.42
N GLN A 47 2.73 26.89 -2.85
CA GLN A 47 3.05 25.60 -2.22
C GLN A 47 2.38 24.40 -2.90
N GLU A 48 1.61 24.64 -3.96
CA GLU A 48 0.86 23.57 -4.63
C GLU A 48 1.78 22.46 -5.18
N ASP A 49 2.85 22.83 -5.88
CA ASP A 49 3.81 21.87 -6.42
C ASP A 49 4.51 21.08 -5.30
N PHE A 50 4.81 21.75 -4.18
CA PHE A 50 5.38 21.09 -3.03
C PHE A 50 4.40 20.10 -2.39
N LEU A 51 3.13 20.50 -2.18
CA LEU A 51 2.09 19.63 -1.64
C LEU A 51 1.86 18.40 -2.52
N ASN A 52 1.83 18.60 -3.84
CA ASN A 52 1.64 17.55 -4.82
C ASN A 52 2.79 16.54 -4.81
N SER A 53 4.01 16.96 -4.48
CA SER A 53 5.19 16.10 -4.36
C SER A 53 5.19 15.25 -3.08
N LEU A 54 4.39 15.61 -2.07
CA LEU A 54 4.36 14.90 -0.79
C LEU A 54 3.68 13.54 -0.91
N THR A 55 4.28 12.53 -0.29
CA THR A 55 3.73 11.18 -0.15
C THR A 55 3.47 10.83 1.32
N PRO A 56 2.45 11.44 1.96
CA PRO A 56 2.20 11.24 3.37
C PRO A 56 1.74 9.81 3.67
N ASN A 57 2.28 9.22 4.73
CA ASN A 57 1.84 7.91 5.18
C ASN A 57 0.33 7.90 5.49
N GLY A 58 -0.38 6.92 4.95
CA GLY A 58 -1.82 6.76 5.17
C GLY A 58 -2.72 7.67 4.33
N LEU A 59 -2.16 8.51 3.46
CA LEU A 59 -2.90 9.21 2.41
C LEU A 59 -2.70 8.55 1.05
N PRO A 60 -3.66 8.71 0.12
CA PRO A 60 -3.46 8.34 -1.27
C PRO A 60 -2.40 9.25 -1.93
N PRO A 61 -1.72 8.78 -2.97
CA PRO A 61 -0.79 9.60 -3.74
C PRO A 61 -1.53 10.76 -4.43
N HIS A 62 -0.78 11.82 -4.78
CA HIS A 62 -1.32 12.92 -5.59
C HIS A 62 -1.84 12.40 -6.94
N GLU A 63 -1.02 11.66 -7.66
CA GLU A 63 -1.40 10.98 -8.89
C GLU A 63 -1.79 9.53 -8.60
N LEU A 64 -3.07 9.22 -8.76
CA LEU A 64 -3.61 7.87 -8.61
C LEU A 64 -3.83 7.26 -10.00
N VAL A 65 -3.08 6.22 -10.31
CA VAL A 65 -3.12 5.52 -11.60
C VAL A 65 -3.86 4.20 -11.44
N LEU A 66 -4.93 4.01 -12.21
CA LEU A 66 -5.81 2.85 -12.11
C LEU A 66 -6.12 2.26 -13.48
N LYS A 67 -6.46 0.98 -13.52
CA LYS A 67 -7.06 0.29 -14.66
C LYS A 67 -8.28 -0.51 -14.22
N LEU A 68 -9.14 -0.85 -15.15
CA LEU A 68 -10.25 -1.76 -14.87
C LEU A 68 -9.74 -3.09 -14.31
N ASN A 69 -10.49 -3.66 -13.38
CA ASN A 69 -10.15 -4.89 -12.65
C ASN A 69 -8.88 -4.80 -11.79
N CYS A 70 -8.28 -3.61 -11.60
CA CYS A 70 -7.18 -3.50 -10.66
C CYS A 70 -7.70 -3.66 -9.21
N PRO A 71 -6.95 -4.40 -8.37
CA PRO A 71 -7.26 -4.51 -6.97
C PRO A 71 -6.81 -3.25 -6.23
N ILE A 72 -7.68 -2.74 -5.37
CA ILE A 72 -7.43 -1.58 -4.52
C ILE A 72 -7.77 -1.88 -3.06
N ILE A 73 -7.20 -1.11 -2.16
CA ILE A 73 -7.47 -1.17 -0.72
C ILE A 73 -7.99 0.17 -0.25
N LEU A 74 -9.01 0.14 0.60
CA LEU A 74 -9.58 1.33 1.21
C LEU A 74 -8.69 1.81 2.37
N LEU A 75 -8.45 3.12 2.45
CA LEU A 75 -7.57 3.75 3.44
C LEU A 75 -8.31 4.37 4.63
N ARG A 76 -9.63 4.46 4.56
CA ARG A 76 -10.49 5.09 5.56
C ARG A 76 -11.79 4.31 5.73
N ASN A 77 -12.41 4.45 6.89
CA ASN A 77 -13.76 3.98 7.10
C ASN A 77 -14.72 4.95 6.41
N ILE A 78 -15.49 4.46 5.45
CA ILE A 78 -16.55 5.20 4.75
C ILE A 78 -17.90 4.77 5.30
N ASP A 79 -18.18 3.48 5.25
CA ASP A 79 -19.40 2.87 5.75
C ASP A 79 -19.09 1.46 6.27
N PRO A 80 -18.73 1.34 7.56
CA PRO A 80 -18.38 0.05 8.15
C PRO A 80 -19.52 -0.98 8.14
N ILE A 81 -20.78 -0.51 8.20
CA ILE A 81 -21.96 -1.40 8.19
C ILE A 81 -22.09 -2.09 6.83
N GLU A 82 -21.80 -1.36 5.76
CA GLU A 82 -21.82 -1.84 4.39
C GLU A 82 -20.50 -2.52 3.95
N GLY A 83 -19.57 -2.75 4.91
CA GLY A 83 -18.28 -3.40 4.66
C GLY A 83 -17.19 -2.47 4.13
N LEU A 84 -17.39 -1.14 4.15
CA LEU A 84 -16.41 -0.14 3.67
C LEU A 84 -15.61 0.44 4.84
N TYR A 85 -14.66 -0.32 5.35
CA TYR A 85 -13.73 0.09 6.40
C TYR A 85 -12.28 0.08 5.91
N ASN A 86 -11.40 0.69 6.67
CA ASN A 86 -9.97 0.74 6.36
C ASN A 86 -9.42 -0.69 6.22
N GLY A 87 -8.77 -0.96 5.09
CA GLY A 87 -8.25 -2.29 4.77
C GLY A 87 -9.19 -3.14 3.90
N THR A 88 -10.43 -2.71 3.63
CA THR A 88 -11.33 -3.41 2.71
C THR A 88 -10.70 -3.50 1.33
N ARG A 89 -10.68 -4.70 0.79
CA ARG A 89 -10.17 -5.00 -0.55
C ARG A 89 -11.28 -4.91 -1.57
N LEU A 90 -11.00 -4.19 -2.65
CA LEU A 90 -11.96 -3.90 -3.70
C LEU A 90 -11.36 -4.17 -5.08
N ILE A 91 -12.21 -4.36 -6.06
CA ILE A 91 -11.84 -4.46 -7.48
C ILE A 91 -12.55 -3.34 -8.24
N CYS A 92 -11.80 -2.54 -8.99
CA CYS A 92 -12.34 -1.46 -9.80
C CYS A 92 -13.20 -2.00 -10.96
N CYS A 93 -14.44 -1.52 -11.08
CA CYS A 93 -15.38 -1.91 -12.12
C CYS A 93 -15.61 -0.82 -13.16
N ALA A 94 -15.67 0.46 -12.73
CA ALA A 94 -15.82 1.60 -13.62
C ALA A 94 -15.23 2.88 -12.99
N PHE A 95 -14.91 3.83 -13.83
CA PHE A 95 -14.28 5.09 -13.46
C PHE A 95 -15.10 6.28 -13.92
N GLN A 96 -15.42 7.19 -12.99
CA GLN A 96 -16.06 8.48 -13.25
C GLN A 96 -15.24 9.60 -12.62
N PRO A 97 -15.41 10.85 -12.98
CA PRO A 97 -14.57 11.96 -12.47
C PRO A 97 -14.52 12.06 -10.94
N ASN A 98 -15.65 11.84 -10.25
CA ASN A 98 -15.78 12.00 -8.82
C ASN A 98 -16.19 10.73 -8.06
N VAL A 99 -16.35 9.61 -8.75
CA VAL A 99 -16.77 8.34 -8.16
C VAL A 99 -16.05 7.19 -8.82
N ILE A 100 -15.51 6.29 -8.04
CA ILE A 100 -15.02 5.00 -8.50
C ILE A 100 -16.05 3.94 -8.12
N ASP A 101 -16.52 3.22 -9.14
CA ASP A 101 -17.36 2.06 -8.95
C ASP A 101 -16.47 0.83 -8.76
N ALA A 102 -16.65 0.14 -7.66
CA ALA A 102 -15.87 -1.03 -7.29
C ALA A 102 -16.76 -2.10 -6.65
N LYS A 103 -16.23 -3.32 -6.55
CA LYS A 103 -16.88 -4.40 -5.83
C LYS A 103 -15.98 -4.92 -4.71
N ILE A 104 -16.60 -5.29 -3.59
CA ILE A 104 -15.89 -5.86 -2.45
C ILE A 104 -15.36 -7.24 -2.83
N ALA A 105 -14.09 -7.46 -2.56
CA ALA A 105 -13.36 -8.64 -3.03
C ALA A 105 -13.37 -9.80 -2.05
N VAL A 106 -13.48 -9.54 -0.74
CA VAL A 106 -13.39 -10.52 0.35
C VAL A 106 -14.33 -10.17 1.49
N GLY A 107 -14.66 -11.17 2.34
CA GLY A 107 -15.51 -11.00 3.52
C GLY A 107 -16.99 -11.26 3.22
N ASP A 108 -17.85 -10.94 4.20
CA ASP A 108 -19.28 -11.24 4.16
C ASP A 108 -20.04 -10.45 3.09
N HIS A 109 -19.49 -9.27 2.72
CA HIS A 109 -20.04 -8.41 1.66
C HIS A 109 -19.39 -8.65 0.29
N ARG A 110 -18.74 -9.81 0.08
CA ARG A 110 -18.09 -10.14 -1.18
C ARG A 110 -19.05 -9.99 -2.37
N GLU A 111 -18.50 -9.48 -3.50
CA GLU A 111 -19.22 -9.18 -4.75
C GLU A 111 -20.22 -8.01 -4.65
N LYS A 112 -20.44 -7.43 -3.47
CA LYS A 112 -21.27 -6.24 -3.34
C LYS A 112 -20.62 -5.07 -4.08
N ARG A 113 -21.42 -4.39 -4.90
CA ARG A 113 -21.04 -3.22 -5.66
C ARG A 113 -21.13 -1.97 -4.80
N VAL A 114 -20.10 -1.16 -4.81
CA VAL A 114 -19.94 0.02 -3.94
C VAL A 114 -19.39 1.20 -4.71
N PHE A 115 -19.72 2.40 -4.26
CA PHE A 115 -19.28 3.64 -4.88
C PHE A 115 -18.35 4.39 -3.92
N ILE A 116 -17.15 4.70 -4.37
CA ILE A 116 -16.13 5.38 -3.57
C ILE A 116 -16.04 6.83 -4.05
N PRO A 117 -16.42 7.80 -3.22
CA PRO A 117 -16.30 9.22 -3.54
C PRO A 117 -14.89 9.75 -3.26
N ARG A 118 -14.57 10.92 -3.81
CA ARG A 118 -13.44 11.73 -3.33
C ARG A 118 -13.80 12.34 -1.97
N ILE A 119 -12.88 12.28 -1.03
CA ILE A 119 -13.06 12.88 0.29
C ILE A 119 -11.83 13.70 0.70
N PRO A 120 -12.00 14.76 1.50
CA PRO A 120 -10.88 15.47 2.07
C PRO A 120 -10.20 14.62 3.17
N LEU A 121 -8.90 14.45 3.05
CA LEU A 121 -8.06 13.64 3.93
C LEU A 121 -6.99 14.53 4.55
N LYS A 122 -6.74 14.37 5.85
CA LYS A 122 -5.65 15.06 6.56
C LYS A 122 -4.55 14.05 6.89
N PRO A 123 -3.26 14.47 6.86
CA PRO A 123 -2.17 13.68 7.40
C PRO A 123 -2.41 13.36 8.88
N SER A 124 -1.75 12.32 9.40
CA SER A 124 -1.79 12.05 10.84
C SER A 124 -1.15 13.20 11.62
N GLU A 125 -1.65 13.50 12.82
CA GLU A 125 -1.13 14.58 13.67
C GLU A 125 0.35 14.39 14.04
N ASN A 126 0.84 13.16 14.02
CA ASN A 126 2.25 12.82 14.28
C ASN A 126 3.18 13.11 13.08
N ALA A 127 2.63 13.39 11.90
CA ALA A 127 3.41 13.72 10.72
C ALA A 127 3.81 15.21 10.80
N LYS A 128 5.11 15.46 11.03
CA LYS A 128 5.67 16.81 11.14
C LYS A 128 5.81 17.45 9.74
N TYR A 129 4.73 18.00 9.21
CA TYR A 129 4.78 18.86 8.03
C TYR A 129 4.94 20.32 8.46
N PRO A 130 5.59 21.17 7.65
CA PRO A 130 5.81 22.58 7.99
C PRO A 130 4.53 23.40 8.14
N PHE A 131 3.42 22.92 7.57
CA PHE A 131 2.09 23.52 7.67
C PHE A 131 1.00 22.44 7.55
N PRO A 132 -0.18 22.68 8.16
CA PRO A 132 -1.31 21.78 8.03
C PRO A 132 -1.94 21.89 6.65
N PHE A 133 -2.24 20.75 6.04
CA PHE A 133 -2.91 20.68 4.74
C PHE A 133 -3.95 19.56 4.69
N LYS A 134 -4.82 19.62 3.69
CA LYS A 134 -5.76 18.55 3.35
C LYS A 134 -5.62 18.16 1.89
N ARG A 135 -5.76 16.89 1.60
CA ARG A 135 -5.75 16.29 0.26
C ARG A 135 -7.11 15.75 -0.07
N THR A 136 -7.76 16.30 -1.09
CA THR A 136 -9.03 15.77 -1.61
C THR A 136 -8.73 14.76 -2.71
N GLN A 137 -8.92 13.47 -2.42
CA GLN A 137 -8.65 12.37 -3.33
C GLN A 137 -9.54 11.16 -2.97
N PHE A 138 -9.60 10.16 -3.84
CA PHE A 138 -10.20 8.88 -3.49
C PHE A 138 -9.40 8.22 -2.35
N PRO A 139 -10.04 7.79 -1.25
CA PRO A 139 -9.36 7.21 -0.09
C PRO A 139 -8.93 5.77 -0.35
N ILE A 140 -8.22 5.53 -1.44
CA ILE A 140 -7.78 4.21 -1.87
C ILE A 140 -6.30 4.21 -2.25
N HIS A 141 -5.71 3.03 -2.20
CA HIS A 141 -4.41 2.76 -2.76
C HIS A 141 -4.47 1.48 -3.60
N LEU A 142 -3.58 1.33 -4.57
CA LEU A 142 -3.42 0.04 -5.22
C LEU A 142 -3.10 -1.02 -4.16
N MET A 143 -3.73 -2.17 -4.28
CA MET A 143 -3.46 -3.27 -3.37
C MET A 143 -2.09 -3.88 -3.67
N THR A 144 -1.10 -3.21 -3.16
CA THR A 144 0.18 -3.80 -2.85
C THR A 144 0.29 -3.91 -1.33
N ILE A 145 0.72 -4.69 -0.84
CA ILE A 145 1.47 -5.60 -0.05
C ILE A 145 1.73 -5.15 1.41
N ASN A 146 2.13 -3.95 1.73
CA ASN A 146 2.54 -3.55 3.08
C ASN A 146 1.39 -3.48 4.10
N LYS A 147 0.14 -3.54 3.66
CA LYS A 147 -1.04 -3.59 4.53
C LYS A 147 -1.64 -4.99 4.68
N ALA A 148 -0.84 -6.02 4.52
CA ALA A 148 -1.21 -7.39 4.84
C ALA A 148 -1.14 -7.70 6.37
N GLN A 149 -1.11 -6.67 7.20
CA GLN A 149 -1.13 -6.81 8.66
C GLN A 149 -2.39 -7.58 9.06
N ASP A 150 -2.23 -8.59 9.91
CA ASP A 150 -3.30 -9.47 10.42
C ASP A 150 -4.03 -10.34 9.38
N GLN A 151 -3.46 -10.52 8.19
CA GLN A 151 -4.05 -11.35 7.15
C GLN A 151 -3.17 -12.55 6.82
N THR A 152 -3.80 -13.72 6.67
CA THR A 152 -3.15 -14.93 6.14
C THR A 152 -3.52 -15.09 4.67
N LEU A 153 -2.50 -15.25 3.82
CA LEU A 153 -2.63 -15.27 2.36
C LEU A 153 -2.37 -16.69 1.83
N ASN A 154 -3.03 -17.03 0.73
CA ASN A 154 -2.83 -18.33 0.07
C ASN A 154 -1.50 -18.38 -0.71
N SER A 155 -0.97 -17.25 -1.13
CA SER A 155 0.33 -17.17 -1.81
C SER A 155 0.98 -15.81 -1.54
N VAL A 156 2.25 -15.84 -1.15
CA VAL A 156 3.03 -14.64 -0.80
C VAL A 156 4.30 -14.61 -1.66
N GLY A 157 4.49 -13.52 -2.39
CA GLY A 157 5.77 -13.16 -2.99
C GLY A 157 6.51 -12.20 -2.06
N ILE A 158 7.77 -12.44 -1.77
CA ILE A 158 8.62 -11.52 -1.03
C ILE A 158 9.64 -10.96 -2.02
N TYR A 159 9.60 -9.66 -2.24
CA TYR A 159 10.56 -8.97 -3.11
C TYR A 159 11.56 -8.20 -2.27
N LEU A 160 12.82 -8.56 -2.39
CA LEU A 160 13.94 -7.98 -1.64
C LEU A 160 14.94 -7.34 -2.62
N PRO A 161 14.71 -6.10 -3.04
CA PRO A 161 15.65 -5.38 -3.89
C PRO A 161 16.92 -4.99 -3.12
N GLN A 162 16.84 -4.97 -1.81
CA GLN A 162 17.94 -4.68 -0.88
C GLN A 162 17.88 -5.64 0.31
N SER A 163 18.98 -5.71 1.06
CA SER A 163 19.03 -6.48 2.31
C SER A 163 18.02 -5.96 3.33
N ILE A 164 17.46 -6.86 4.11
CA ILE A 164 16.56 -6.54 5.22
C ILE A 164 17.33 -5.73 6.26
N PHE A 165 16.70 -4.68 6.80
CA PHE A 165 17.35 -3.74 7.71
C PHE A 165 16.73 -3.70 9.11
N ALA A 166 15.57 -4.32 9.35
CA ALA A 166 14.88 -4.29 10.62
C ALA A 166 14.67 -5.68 11.22
N HIS A 167 14.71 -5.73 12.56
CA HIS A 167 14.44 -6.95 13.32
C HIS A 167 13.03 -7.48 13.05
N GLY A 168 12.93 -8.80 12.83
CA GLY A 168 11.65 -9.48 12.65
C GLY A 168 10.94 -9.23 11.33
N GLN A 169 11.44 -8.36 10.46
CA GLN A 169 10.79 -7.98 9.20
C GLN A 169 10.57 -9.19 8.28
N LEU A 170 11.58 -10.07 8.15
CA LEU A 170 11.46 -11.30 7.37
C LEU A 170 10.47 -12.28 8.02
N TYR A 171 10.48 -12.38 9.34
CA TYR A 171 9.53 -13.22 10.08
C TYR A 171 8.09 -12.78 9.82
N VAL A 172 7.81 -11.49 9.93
CA VAL A 172 6.48 -10.94 9.65
C VAL A 172 6.05 -11.24 8.22
N ALA A 173 6.95 -11.09 7.24
CA ALA A 173 6.64 -11.40 5.84
C ALA A 173 6.33 -12.89 5.64
N LEU A 174 7.13 -13.79 6.19
CA LEU A 174 6.96 -15.23 6.08
C LEU A 174 5.70 -15.72 6.81
N SER A 175 5.37 -15.12 7.96
CA SER A 175 4.18 -15.49 8.76
C SER A 175 2.85 -15.19 8.06
N LYS A 176 2.85 -14.40 6.98
CA LYS A 176 1.64 -14.11 6.20
C LYS A 176 1.20 -15.27 5.30
N ALA A 177 2.03 -16.25 5.06
CA ALA A 177 1.70 -17.40 4.25
C ALA A 177 1.20 -18.58 5.10
N LYS A 178 0.22 -19.33 4.58
CA LYS A 178 -0.31 -20.52 5.25
C LYS A 178 0.71 -21.66 5.31
N THR A 179 1.53 -21.79 4.29
CA THR A 179 2.53 -22.87 4.17
C THR A 179 3.82 -22.35 3.53
N ALA A 180 4.93 -23.02 3.79
CA ALA A 180 6.21 -22.67 3.18
C ALA A 180 6.19 -22.73 1.63
N ASN A 181 5.45 -23.69 1.07
CA ASN A 181 5.31 -23.84 -0.38
C ASN A 181 4.51 -22.70 -1.04
N SER A 182 3.79 -21.92 -0.24
CA SER A 182 3.02 -20.75 -0.69
C SER A 182 3.86 -19.48 -0.76
N VAL A 183 5.14 -19.53 -0.39
CA VAL A 183 6.05 -18.38 -0.39
C VAL A 183 7.00 -18.49 -1.58
N LYS A 184 7.14 -17.37 -2.30
CA LYS A 184 8.19 -17.18 -3.30
C LYS A 184 9.01 -15.96 -2.91
N VAL A 185 10.33 -16.11 -2.85
CA VAL A 185 11.25 -15.00 -2.54
C VAL A 185 12.02 -14.63 -3.80
N LEU A 186 11.99 -13.36 -4.13
CA LEU A 186 12.80 -12.78 -5.18
C LEU A 186 13.81 -11.81 -4.56
N ILE A 187 15.06 -12.17 -4.61
CA ILE A 187 16.19 -11.35 -4.17
C ILE A 187 16.83 -10.73 -5.41
N ARG A 188 16.99 -9.42 -5.44
CA ARG A 188 17.72 -8.75 -6.52
C ARG A 188 19.22 -8.83 -6.20
N PRO A 189 20.07 -9.31 -7.10
CA PRO A 189 21.52 -9.31 -6.89
C PRO A 189 21.99 -7.86 -6.68
N THR A 190 22.63 -7.60 -5.57
CA THR A 190 23.31 -6.31 -5.34
C THR A 190 24.60 -6.32 -6.14
N SER A 191 24.84 -5.28 -6.92
CA SER A 191 26.03 -5.11 -7.79
C SER A 191 27.35 -4.88 -7.03
N CYS A 192 27.43 -5.20 -5.76
CA CYS A 192 28.63 -5.12 -4.93
C CYS A 192 29.07 -6.51 -4.50
N GLY A 193 30.00 -7.09 -5.23
CA GLY A 193 31.12 -7.97 -4.85
C GLY A 193 30.92 -9.16 -3.89
N ASP A 194 29.77 -9.41 -3.33
CA ASP A 194 29.53 -10.56 -2.45
C ASP A 194 28.93 -11.71 -3.29
N SER A 195 29.74 -12.74 -3.45
CA SER A 195 29.53 -13.98 -4.21
C SER A 195 28.46 -14.92 -3.62
N ASN A 196 27.40 -14.39 -2.99
CA ASN A 196 26.27 -15.17 -2.49
C ASN A 196 25.01 -14.88 -3.30
N ASP A 197 24.97 -15.41 -4.52
CA ASP A 197 23.78 -15.45 -5.35
C ASP A 197 22.62 -16.11 -4.59
N GLY A 198 21.56 -15.33 -4.31
CA GLY A 198 20.32 -15.86 -3.74
C GLY A 198 20.23 -15.88 -2.21
N CYS A 199 21.14 -15.25 -1.48
CA CYS A 199 21.09 -15.16 -0.02
C CYS A 199 20.71 -13.76 0.47
N THR A 200 19.94 -13.69 1.54
CA THR A 200 19.69 -12.47 2.31
C THR A 200 19.99 -12.69 3.79
N ARG A 201 20.46 -11.64 4.47
CA ARG A 201 20.70 -11.71 5.91
C ARG A 201 19.40 -11.44 6.66
N ASN A 202 19.09 -12.28 7.64
CA ASN A 202 18.03 -12.01 8.60
C ASN A 202 18.57 -11.13 9.72
N VAL A 203 17.89 -10.02 10.01
CA VAL A 203 18.27 -9.11 11.10
C VAL A 203 17.55 -9.55 12.37
N VAL A 204 18.35 -9.97 13.38
CA VAL A 204 17.84 -10.43 14.68
C VAL A 204 18.58 -9.67 15.79
N TYR A 205 17.84 -8.88 16.57
CA TYR A 205 18.41 -8.20 17.74
C TYR A 205 18.46 -9.16 18.92
N GLN A 206 19.66 -9.56 19.31
CA GLN A 206 19.90 -10.53 20.39
C GLN A 206 19.33 -10.07 21.74
N GLU A 207 19.31 -8.77 21.98
CA GLU A 207 18.74 -8.15 23.18
C GLU A 207 17.24 -8.42 23.29
N VAL A 208 16.50 -8.30 22.19
CA VAL A 208 15.06 -8.59 22.14
C VAL A 208 14.79 -10.06 22.46
N LEU A 209 15.62 -10.98 21.95
CA LEU A 209 15.49 -12.41 22.23
C LEU A 209 15.79 -12.75 23.70
N LYS A 210 16.76 -12.08 24.32
CA LYS A 210 17.07 -12.24 25.76
C LYS A 210 15.90 -11.80 26.62
N LEU A 211 15.31 -10.63 26.32
CA LEU A 211 14.13 -10.13 27.05
C LEU A 211 12.89 -11.01 26.86
N ALA A 212 12.69 -11.62 25.70
CA ALA A 212 11.58 -12.54 25.44
C ALA A 212 11.72 -13.90 26.18
N LYS A 213 12.96 -14.33 26.50
CA LYS A 213 13.22 -15.56 27.26
C LYS A 213 13.09 -15.38 28.77
N LEU A 214 12.95 -14.15 29.26
CA LEU A 214 12.80 -13.80 30.67
C LEU A 214 11.33 -13.69 31.10
N ARG A 215 10.39 -14.04 30.23
CA ARG A 215 8.96 -14.21 30.50
C ARG A 215 8.55 -15.66 30.29
#